data_bdc17c016eec351d505e0b68d0d7ad84
#
_entry.id   bdc17c016eec351d505e0b68d0d7ad84
#
_cell.length_a   1.000
_cell.length_b   1.000
_cell.length_c   1.000
_cell.angle_alpha   90.00
_cell.angle_beta   90.00
_cell.angle_gamma   90.00
#
_symmetry.space_group_name_H-M   'P 1'
#
loop_
_entity.id
_entity.type
_entity.pdbx_description
1 polymer ?
#
loop_
_entity_poly.entity_id
_entity_poly.type
_entity_poly.pdbx_seq_one_letter_code
_entity_poly.pdbx_strand_id
1 'polypeptide(L)'
;IKLMPKTAKKGFTYFRFETDHFYDPKVKRLKNKFGMEGWGVFHFIVNEIYRVEGCYMVMDADGLFDISDYSRMDEKKVSDIIDYCAELGLFNKELWQDKQILTSEEIQELYVGICKAIHRKPGIPESILLLETEPSPESATIPHATCEQQDTPAHECGSPASLPEDGKEIRQAVTRIRTLFCLLYTSPSPR
;
A
#
# COMPACT_ATOMS: atom_id res chain seq x y z
N ILE A 1 24.88 -7.83 30.83
CA ILE A 1 24.71 -7.80 29.35
C ILE A 1 23.52 -6.91 29.08
N LYS A 2 23.78 -5.66 28.63
CA LYS A 2 22.71 -4.69 28.32
C LYS A 2 22.15 -5.09 26.95
N LEU A 3 20.95 -5.69 26.91
CA LEU A 3 20.27 -5.91 25.65
C LEU A 3 20.02 -4.55 24.99
N MET A 4 20.63 -4.33 23.81
CA MET A 4 20.26 -3.19 22.98
C MET A 4 18.79 -3.34 22.59
N PRO A 5 17.95 -2.29 22.74
CA PRO A 5 16.58 -2.35 22.26
C PRO A 5 16.60 -2.59 20.74
N LYS A 6 15.91 -3.63 20.27
CA LYS A 6 15.66 -3.82 18.85
C LYS A 6 15.00 -2.55 18.33
N THR A 7 15.69 -1.83 17.46
CA THR A 7 15.10 -0.69 16.75
C THR A 7 13.84 -1.20 16.06
N ALA A 8 12.68 -0.66 16.41
CA ALA A 8 11.44 -1.10 15.80
C ALA A 8 11.51 -0.85 14.29
N LYS A 9 11.27 -1.89 13.49
CA LYS A 9 11.26 -1.78 12.04
C LYS A 9 10.17 -0.77 11.65
N LYS A 10 10.54 0.32 10.99
CA LYS A 10 9.60 1.36 10.57
C LYS A 10 8.73 0.90 9.41
N GLY A 11 9.30 0.18 8.46
CA GLY A 11 8.59 -0.34 7.30
C GLY A 11 7.77 -1.60 7.57
N PHE A 12 7.20 -2.14 6.50
CA PHE A 12 6.29 -3.29 6.53
C PHE A 12 6.93 -4.54 5.92
N THR A 13 6.41 -5.71 6.29
CA THR A 13 6.81 -6.99 5.69
C THR A 13 6.05 -7.24 4.39
N TYR A 14 4.86 -6.69 4.26
CA TYR A 14 4.02 -6.75 3.05
C TYR A 14 3.13 -5.51 2.99
N PHE A 15 2.70 -5.14 1.78
CA PHE A 15 1.74 -4.07 1.53
C PHE A 15 0.71 -4.53 0.49
N ARG A 16 -0.41 -3.82 0.39
CA ARG A 16 -1.46 -4.13 -0.58
C ARG A 16 -1.02 -3.68 -1.96
N PHE A 17 -1.27 -4.54 -2.94
CA PHE A 17 -1.10 -4.24 -4.35
C PHE A 17 -2.47 -4.39 -5.03
N GLU A 18 -2.96 -3.33 -5.63
CA GLU A 18 -4.24 -3.33 -6.32
C GLU A 18 -4.11 -3.97 -7.71
N THR A 19 -5.06 -4.84 -8.06
CA THR A 19 -4.99 -5.62 -9.30
C THR A 19 -5.17 -4.79 -10.56
N ASP A 20 -5.85 -3.65 -10.46
CA ASP A 20 -6.07 -2.70 -11.56
C ASP A 20 -4.96 -1.66 -11.71
N HIS A 21 -3.97 -1.63 -10.82
CA HIS A 21 -2.77 -0.80 -10.94
C HIS A 21 -2.08 -0.92 -12.32
N PHE A 22 -2.10 -2.10 -12.95
CA PHE A 22 -1.59 -2.30 -14.31
C PHE A 22 -2.35 -1.50 -15.38
N TYR A 23 -3.56 -1.07 -15.07
CA TYR A 23 -4.42 -0.30 -15.98
C TYR A 23 -4.33 1.20 -15.75
N ASP A 24 -3.62 1.64 -14.71
CA ASP A 24 -3.37 3.05 -14.43
C ASP A 24 -2.71 3.73 -15.66
N PRO A 25 -3.27 4.85 -16.14
CA PRO A 25 -2.73 5.59 -17.29
C PRO A 25 -1.28 6.06 -17.09
N LYS A 26 -0.88 6.42 -15.86
CA LYS A 26 0.48 6.84 -15.52
C LYS A 26 1.46 5.66 -15.68
N VAL A 27 1.10 4.49 -15.12
CA VAL A 27 1.89 3.26 -15.22
C VAL A 27 1.99 2.78 -16.66
N LYS A 28 0.91 2.87 -17.44
CA LYS A 28 0.93 2.55 -18.89
C LYS A 28 1.89 3.47 -19.66
N ARG A 29 1.89 4.78 -19.36
CA ARG A 29 2.81 5.74 -20.01
C ARG A 29 4.26 5.44 -19.66
N LEU A 30 4.56 5.13 -18.39
CA LEU A 30 5.89 4.71 -17.96
C LEU A 30 6.36 3.47 -18.73
N LYS A 31 5.52 2.44 -18.78
CA LYS A 31 5.80 1.21 -19.52
C LYS A 31 5.97 1.45 -21.03
N ASN A 32 5.20 2.34 -21.63
CA ASN A 32 5.33 2.66 -23.04
C ASN A 32 6.67 3.35 -23.36
N LYS A 33 7.20 4.19 -22.47
CA LYS A 33 8.46 4.92 -22.66
C LYS A 33 9.69 4.08 -22.36
N PHE A 34 9.68 3.33 -21.25
CA PHE A 34 10.85 2.61 -20.73
C PHE A 34 10.69 1.08 -20.71
N GLY A 35 9.58 0.55 -21.24
CA GLY A 35 9.34 -0.89 -21.22
C GLY A 35 9.13 -1.47 -19.82
N MET A 36 9.44 -2.76 -19.69
CA MET A 36 9.38 -3.46 -18.39
C MET A 36 10.46 -3.01 -17.42
N GLU A 37 11.54 -2.42 -17.92
CA GLU A 37 12.61 -1.87 -17.08
C GLU A 37 12.11 -0.68 -16.28
N GLY A 38 11.41 0.29 -16.92
CA GLY A 38 10.80 1.41 -16.20
C GLY A 38 9.76 0.96 -15.19
N TRP A 39 8.91 0.00 -15.57
CA TRP A 39 7.96 -0.61 -14.68
C TRP A 39 8.65 -1.29 -13.49
N GLY A 40 9.70 -2.05 -13.75
CA GLY A 40 10.47 -2.76 -12.71
C GLY A 40 11.14 -1.82 -11.72
N VAL A 41 11.80 -0.77 -12.20
CA VAL A 41 12.45 0.26 -11.34
C VAL A 41 11.42 0.95 -10.45
N PHE A 42 10.29 1.40 -11.02
CA PHE A 42 9.24 2.04 -10.24
C PHE A 42 8.73 1.13 -9.10
N HIS A 43 8.41 -0.13 -9.41
CA HIS A 43 7.89 -1.06 -8.40
C HIS A 43 8.95 -1.49 -7.37
N PHE A 44 10.20 -1.58 -7.78
CA PHE A 44 11.30 -1.81 -6.85
C PHE A 44 11.42 -0.66 -5.85
N ILE A 45 11.37 0.58 -6.30
CA ILE A 45 11.41 1.76 -5.44
C ILE A 45 10.21 1.79 -4.49
N VAL A 46 9.00 1.55 -4.97
CA VAL A 46 7.79 1.47 -4.14
C VAL A 46 7.93 0.39 -3.07
N ASN A 47 8.48 -0.78 -3.44
CA ASN A 47 8.76 -1.85 -2.48
C ASN A 47 9.76 -1.39 -1.39
N GLU A 48 10.85 -0.73 -1.77
CA GLU A 48 11.84 -0.23 -0.82
C GLU A 48 11.27 0.86 0.10
N ILE A 49 10.43 1.76 -0.42
CA ILE A 49 9.70 2.74 0.39
C ILE A 49 8.94 2.04 1.52
N TYR A 50 8.10 1.05 1.17
CA TYR A 50 7.31 0.34 2.20
C TYR A 50 8.16 -0.56 3.08
N ARG A 51 9.26 -1.12 2.57
CA ARG A 51 10.15 -2.02 3.30
C ARG A 51 10.97 -1.29 4.38
N VAL A 52 11.43 -0.08 4.11
CA VAL A 52 12.38 0.64 4.96
C VAL A 52 11.67 1.63 5.89
N GLU A 53 11.20 2.75 5.36
CA GLU A 53 10.57 3.83 6.14
C GLU A 53 9.03 3.71 6.18
N GLY A 54 8.44 3.12 5.16
CA GLY A 54 7.01 2.85 5.07
C GLY A 54 6.23 3.84 4.21
N CYS A 55 6.67 5.08 4.06
CA CYS A 55 5.94 6.10 3.28
C CYS A 55 6.81 7.02 2.43
N TYR A 56 8.13 6.92 2.50
CA TYR A 56 9.06 7.69 1.68
C TYR A 56 10.41 6.98 1.58
N MET A 57 11.24 7.41 0.65
CA MET A 57 12.63 7.02 0.50
C MET A 57 13.46 8.25 0.15
N VAL A 58 14.59 8.43 0.85
CA VAL A 58 15.59 9.42 0.45
C VAL A 58 16.49 8.75 -0.58
N MET A 59 16.61 9.38 -1.75
CA MET A 59 17.44 8.90 -2.83
C MET A 59 18.81 9.59 -2.73
N ASP A 60 19.76 8.92 -2.14
CA ASP A 60 21.16 9.30 -2.14
C ASP A 60 21.96 8.52 -3.20
N ALA A 61 23.26 8.75 -3.25
CA ALA A 61 24.12 8.05 -4.21
C ALA A 61 24.14 6.53 -3.98
N ASP A 62 24.09 6.10 -2.73
CA ASP A 62 24.08 4.67 -2.38
C ASP A 62 22.75 4.02 -2.81
N GLY A 63 21.62 4.70 -2.58
CA GLY A 63 20.29 4.23 -3.03
C GLY A 63 20.20 4.14 -4.55
N LEU A 64 20.76 5.10 -5.28
CA LEU A 64 20.81 5.07 -6.74
C LEU A 64 21.67 3.90 -7.24
N PHE A 65 22.83 3.71 -6.62
CA PHE A 65 23.70 2.57 -6.91
C PHE A 65 23.02 1.23 -6.65
N ASP A 66 22.34 1.06 -5.51
CA ASP A 66 21.64 -0.17 -5.17
C ASP A 66 20.55 -0.52 -6.20
N ILE A 67 19.79 0.48 -6.67
CA ILE A 67 18.78 0.27 -7.71
C ILE A 67 19.42 -0.07 -9.05
N SER A 68 20.51 0.60 -9.39
CA SER A 68 21.29 0.36 -10.61
C SER A 68 21.85 -1.07 -10.63
N ASP A 69 22.46 -1.52 -9.54
CA ASP A 69 23.00 -2.88 -9.40
C ASP A 69 21.87 -3.95 -9.47
N TYR A 70 20.79 -3.74 -8.73
CA TYR A 70 19.64 -4.66 -8.74
C TYR A 70 19.00 -4.78 -10.11
N SER A 71 18.77 -3.65 -10.78
CA SER A 71 18.12 -3.59 -12.09
C SER A 71 19.06 -3.91 -13.25
N ARG A 72 20.35 -3.97 -13.03
CA ARG A 72 21.40 -4.11 -14.04
C ARG A 72 21.35 -3.02 -15.12
N MET A 73 21.07 -1.81 -14.69
CA MET A 73 20.99 -0.63 -15.55
C MET A 73 21.96 0.44 -15.09
N ASP A 74 22.35 1.34 -16.00
CA ASP A 74 23.16 2.49 -15.66
C ASP A 74 22.39 3.43 -14.70
N GLU A 75 23.09 4.03 -13.74
CA GLU A 75 22.53 5.01 -12.81
C GLU A 75 21.82 6.17 -13.52
N LYS A 76 22.38 6.62 -14.66
CA LYS A 76 21.74 7.65 -15.48
C LYS A 76 20.36 7.20 -15.99
N LYS A 77 20.24 5.98 -16.48
CA LYS A 77 18.97 5.43 -16.96
C LYS A 77 17.97 5.28 -15.82
N VAL A 78 18.43 4.87 -14.65
CA VAL A 78 17.59 4.80 -13.45
C VAL A 78 17.10 6.19 -13.06
N SER A 79 17.98 7.20 -13.06
CA SER A 79 17.61 8.60 -12.80
C SER A 79 16.59 9.12 -13.81
N ASP A 80 16.80 8.87 -15.12
CA ASP A 80 15.85 9.27 -16.18
C ASP A 80 14.46 8.64 -15.97
N ILE A 81 14.39 7.41 -15.48
CA ILE A 81 13.15 6.72 -15.15
C ILE A 81 12.46 7.38 -13.95
N ILE A 82 13.22 7.70 -12.90
CA ILE A 82 12.69 8.36 -11.70
C ILE A 82 12.17 9.75 -12.05
N ASP A 83 12.92 10.53 -12.81
CA ASP A 83 12.50 11.85 -13.27
C ASP A 83 11.17 11.77 -14.05
N TYR A 84 11.05 10.79 -14.92
CA TYR A 84 9.81 10.58 -15.64
C TYR A 84 8.65 10.10 -14.77
N CYS A 85 8.91 9.29 -13.75
CA CYS A 85 7.90 8.94 -12.75
C CYS A 85 7.39 10.18 -12.01
N ALA A 86 8.27 11.12 -11.67
CA ALA A 86 7.90 12.39 -11.06
C ALA A 86 7.10 13.30 -12.03
N GLU A 87 7.47 13.33 -13.32
CA GLU A 87 6.70 14.03 -14.36
C GLU A 87 5.28 13.47 -14.54
N LEU A 88 5.11 12.16 -14.41
CA LEU A 88 3.82 11.49 -14.50
C LEU A 88 2.98 11.66 -13.21
N GLY A 89 3.55 12.18 -12.13
CA GLY A 89 2.91 12.25 -10.81
C GLY A 89 2.75 10.89 -10.14
N LEU A 90 3.64 9.93 -10.43
CA LEU A 90 3.81 8.69 -9.66
C LEU A 90 4.61 8.94 -8.39
N PHE A 91 5.50 9.93 -8.42
CA PHE A 91 6.15 10.53 -7.24
C PHE A 91 5.89 12.03 -7.22
N ASN A 92 5.92 12.64 -6.05
CA ASN A 92 5.80 14.09 -5.93
C ASN A 92 7.03 14.78 -6.52
N LYS A 93 6.79 15.61 -7.53
CA LYS A 93 7.86 16.25 -8.30
C LYS A 93 8.70 17.23 -7.49
N GLU A 94 8.06 18.01 -6.63
CA GLU A 94 8.72 19.04 -5.81
C GLU A 94 9.65 18.38 -4.78
N LEU A 95 9.14 17.37 -4.06
CA LEU A 95 9.96 16.64 -3.08
C LEU A 95 11.13 15.90 -3.73
N TRP A 96 10.93 15.39 -4.95
CA TRP A 96 12.01 14.78 -5.70
C TRP A 96 13.08 15.79 -6.10
N GLN A 97 12.68 16.90 -6.72
CA GLN A 97 13.63 17.90 -7.24
C GLN A 97 14.37 18.65 -6.13
N ASP A 98 13.68 19.04 -5.06
CA ASP A 98 14.24 19.88 -4.01
C ASP A 98 14.98 19.08 -2.93
N LYS A 99 14.51 17.88 -2.61
CA LYS A 99 14.99 17.11 -1.45
C LYS A 99 15.47 15.71 -1.79
N GLN A 100 15.37 15.29 -3.05
CA GLN A 100 15.67 13.91 -3.47
C GLN A 100 14.87 12.87 -2.67
N ILE A 101 13.60 13.19 -2.37
CA ILE A 101 12.68 12.32 -1.62
C ILE A 101 11.62 11.77 -2.56
N LEU A 102 11.51 10.44 -2.57
CA LEU A 102 10.50 9.70 -3.33
C LEU A 102 9.33 9.33 -2.43
N THR A 103 8.19 9.94 -2.70
CA THR A 103 6.88 9.68 -2.07
C THR A 103 5.78 10.23 -2.97
N SER A 104 4.53 9.87 -2.70
CA SER A 104 3.34 10.47 -3.31
C SER A 104 2.17 10.44 -2.33
N GLU A 105 1.09 11.15 -2.63
CA GLU A 105 -0.15 11.10 -1.86
C GLU A 105 -0.66 9.67 -1.75
N GLU A 106 -0.73 8.95 -2.86
CA GLU A 106 -1.18 7.54 -2.91
C GLU A 106 -0.34 6.63 -2.00
N ILE A 107 0.99 6.83 -1.98
CA ILE A 107 1.90 6.08 -1.10
C ILE A 107 1.62 6.38 0.36
N GLN A 108 1.40 7.65 0.71
CA GLN A 108 1.13 8.08 2.08
C GLN A 108 -0.26 7.64 2.55
N GLU A 109 -1.28 7.69 1.69
CA GLU A 109 -2.62 7.20 1.99
C GLU A 109 -2.61 5.70 2.31
N LEU A 110 -1.97 4.90 1.46
CA LEU A 110 -1.83 3.47 1.69
C LEU A 110 -1.07 3.17 2.99
N TYR A 111 0.01 3.93 3.26
CA TYR A 111 0.75 3.82 4.52
C TYR A 111 -0.12 4.09 5.73
N VAL A 112 -0.90 5.18 5.71
CA VAL A 112 -1.85 5.52 6.80
C VAL A 112 -2.90 4.42 6.95
N GLY A 113 -3.44 3.91 5.85
CA GLY A 113 -4.39 2.80 5.84
C GLY A 113 -3.83 1.53 6.49
N ILE A 114 -2.58 1.15 6.16
CA ILE A 114 -1.92 0.00 6.77
C ILE A 114 -1.68 0.27 8.27
N CYS A 115 -1.20 1.46 8.65
CA CYS A 115 -0.99 1.83 10.05
C CYS A 115 -2.29 1.72 10.86
N LYS A 116 -3.41 2.21 10.32
CA LYS A 116 -4.73 2.07 10.96
C LYS A 116 -5.11 0.59 11.16
N ALA A 117 -4.91 -0.24 10.14
CA ALA A 117 -5.25 -1.67 10.19
C ALA A 117 -4.44 -2.45 11.24
N ILE A 118 -3.19 -2.05 11.50
CA ILE A 118 -2.32 -2.69 12.50
C ILE A 118 -2.25 -1.93 13.83
N HIS A 119 -3.13 -0.95 14.04
CA HIS A 119 -3.19 -0.12 15.24
C HIS A 119 -1.86 0.60 15.56
N ARG A 120 -1.11 0.99 14.53
CA ARG A 120 0.14 1.77 14.64
C ARG A 120 -0.14 3.23 14.34
N LYS A 121 0.42 4.15 15.14
CA LYS A 121 0.34 5.58 14.84
C LYS A 121 1.17 5.88 13.57
N PRO A 122 0.62 6.55 12.55
CA PRO A 122 1.39 6.98 11.40
C PRO A 122 2.50 7.95 11.82
N GLY A 123 3.68 7.81 11.23
CA GLY A 123 4.84 8.65 11.52
C GLY A 123 5.39 9.30 10.24
N ILE A 124 4.57 10.12 9.56
CA ILE A 124 4.99 10.89 8.39
C ILE A 124 5.63 12.19 8.90
N PRO A 125 6.88 12.50 8.52
CA PRO A 125 7.48 13.80 8.85
C PRO A 125 6.69 14.96 8.23
N GLU A 126 6.46 16.03 8.98
CA GLU A 126 5.70 17.21 8.50
C GLU A 126 6.31 17.82 7.23
N SER A 127 7.62 17.77 7.09
CA SER A 127 8.36 18.33 5.94
C SER A 127 8.10 17.63 4.60
N ILE A 128 7.45 16.47 4.61
CA ILE A 128 7.13 15.67 3.43
C ILE A 128 5.66 15.24 3.40
N LEU A 129 4.86 15.71 4.35
CA LEU A 129 3.44 15.41 4.43
C LEU A 129 2.69 16.02 3.23
N LEU A 130 2.03 15.18 2.45
CA LEU A 130 1.22 15.57 1.29
C LEU A 130 -0.28 15.48 1.57
N LEU A 131 -0.66 14.71 2.59
CA LEU A 131 -2.06 14.52 2.94
C LEU A 131 -2.61 15.78 3.65
N GLU A 132 -3.77 16.25 3.23
CA GLU A 132 -4.50 17.27 3.99
C GLU A 132 -4.88 16.67 5.35
N THR A 133 -4.38 17.27 6.41
CA THR A 133 -4.76 16.92 7.78
C THR A 133 -6.15 17.46 8.02
N GLU A 134 -7.17 16.60 7.96
CA GLU A 134 -8.45 16.93 8.61
C GLU A 134 -8.15 17.25 10.07
N PRO A 135 -8.61 18.38 10.61
CA PRO A 135 -8.35 18.73 12.01
C PRO A 135 -8.95 17.64 12.90
N SER A 136 -8.08 17.00 13.67
CA SER A 136 -8.47 16.03 14.70
C SER A 136 -9.54 16.64 15.60
N PRO A 137 -10.69 15.99 15.86
CA PRO A 137 -11.72 16.53 16.74
C PRO A 137 -11.33 16.33 18.22
N GLU A 138 -10.27 16.98 18.67
CA GLU A 138 -9.92 17.11 20.08
C GLU A 138 -9.94 18.58 20.48
N SER A 139 -11.09 19.19 20.46
CA SER A 139 -11.47 20.37 21.27
C SER A 139 -12.90 20.82 20.94
N ALA A 140 -13.87 19.99 21.24
CA ALA A 140 -15.25 20.47 21.34
C ALA A 140 -15.77 20.04 22.70
N THR A 141 -15.69 20.97 23.64
CA THR A 141 -16.41 20.96 24.92
C THR A 141 -17.90 20.77 24.65
N ILE A 142 -18.47 19.70 25.15
CA ILE A 142 -19.89 19.36 25.02
C ILE A 142 -20.71 20.33 25.88
N PRO A 143 -21.64 21.11 25.36
CA PRO A 143 -22.74 21.65 26.18
C PRO A 143 -23.81 20.57 26.32
N HIS A 144 -24.06 20.24 27.55
CA HIS A 144 -25.18 19.42 27.98
C HIS A 144 -26.50 20.05 27.50
N ALA A 145 -27.25 19.36 26.65
CA ALA A 145 -28.63 19.67 26.35
C ALA A 145 -29.49 18.43 26.58
N THR A 146 -30.44 18.62 27.41
CA THR A 146 -31.44 17.79 28.03
C THR A 146 -32.26 16.99 26.99
N CYS A 147 -32.48 15.72 27.34
CA CYS A 147 -33.36 14.76 26.68
C CYS A 147 -34.83 15.21 26.79
N GLU A 148 -35.54 15.23 25.68
CA GLU A 148 -37.01 15.07 25.65
C GLU A 148 -37.35 13.87 24.79
N GLN A 149 -38.01 12.91 25.45
CA GLN A 149 -38.56 11.68 24.87
C GLN A 149 -39.77 12.01 23.97
N GLN A 150 -39.83 11.47 22.79
CA GLN A 150 -41.10 11.26 22.07
C GLN A 150 -41.16 9.81 21.59
N ASP A 151 -42.19 9.13 22.15
CA ASP A 151 -42.69 7.80 21.76
C ASP A 151 -43.32 7.80 20.37
N THR A 152 -43.11 6.71 19.61
CA THR A 152 -44.09 5.97 18.83
C THR A 152 -43.51 5.26 17.60
N PRO A 153 -44.17 4.24 17.05
CA PRO A 153 -44.44 2.89 17.53
C PRO A 153 -43.75 1.80 16.66
N ALA A 154 -43.80 0.59 17.19
CA ALA A 154 -43.28 -0.65 16.60
C ALA A 154 -43.69 -0.88 15.14
N HIS A 155 -42.69 -1.20 14.29
CA HIS A 155 -42.92 -1.89 13.03
C HIS A 155 -42.25 -3.27 13.08
N GLU A 156 -43.04 -4.27 12.77
CA GLU A 156 -42.76 -5.68 12.91
C GLU A 156 -41.51 -6.12 12.16
N CYS A 157 -40.68 -6.91 12.83
CA CYS A 157 -39.52 -7.61 12.31
C CYS A 157 -39.99 -8.79 11.44
N GLY A 158 -39.84 -8.63 10.11
CA GLY A 158 -40.00 -9.73 9.17
C GLY A 158 -38.75 -10.64 9.23
N SER A 159 -38.99 -11.93 9.42
CA SER A 159 -37.94 -12.98 9.41
C SER A 159 -37.10 -12.96 8.14
N PRO A 160 -35.79 -13.24 8.23
CA PRO A 160 -34.91 -13.30 7.05
C PRO A 160 -35.25 -14.52 6.21
N ALA A 161 -35.54 -14.26 4.93
CA ALA A 161 -35.72 -15.28 3.90
C ALA A 161 -34.48 -16.17 3.78
N SER A 162 -34.72 -17.47 3.61
CA SER A 162 -33.75 -18.51 3.37
C SER A 162 -32.81 -18.20 2.19
N LEU A 163 -31.50 -18.33 2.43
CA LEU A 163 -30.46 -18.25 1.40
C LEU A 163 -30.64 -19.35 0.33
N PRO A 164 -30.42 -19.04 -0.95
CA PRO A 164 -30.50 -20.00 -2.04
C PRO A 164 -29.50 -21.13 -1.91
N GLU A 165 -29.87 -22.33 -2.39
CA GLU A 165 -29.09 -23.59 -2.27
C GLU A 165 -27.76 -23.61 -3.01
N ASP A 166 -27.44 -22.62 -3.82
CA ASP A 166 -26.20 -22.50 -4.62
C ASP A 166 -24.91 -22.45 -3.77
N GLY A 167 -25.00 -22.12 -2.48
CA GLY A 167 -23.84 -22.06 -1.59
C GLY A 167 -23.20 -23.42 -1.27
N LYS A 168 -23.91 -24.53 -1.45
CA LYS A 168 -23.39 -25.88 -1.20
C LYS A 168 -22.53 -26.39 -2.35
N GLU A 169 -22.92 -26.12 -3.59
CA GLU A 169 -22.18 -26.50 -4.78
C GLU A 169 -20.85 -25.75 -4.88
N ILE A 170 -20.83 -24.45 -4.58
CA ILE A 170 -19.61 -23.64 -4.56
C ILE A 170 -18.63 -24.15 -3.51
N ARG A 171 -19.08 -24.51 -2.32
CA ARG A 171 -18.23 -25.08 -1.26
C ARG A 171 -17.65 -26.44 -1.67
N GLN A 172 -18.42 -27.28 -2.35
CA GLN A 172 -17.93 -28.57 -2.85
C GLN A 172 -16.93 -28.39 -3.98
N ALA A 173 -17.14 -27.46 -4.90
CA ALA A 173 -16.21 -27.12 -5.97
C ALA A 173 -14.85 -26.61 -5.42
N VAL A 174 -14.89 -25.70 -4.46
CA VAL A 174 -13.68 -25.18 -3.78
C VAL A 174 -12.92 -26.28 -3.06
N THR A 175 -13.62 -27.22 -2.40
CA THR A 175 -12.99 -28.35 -1.71
C THR A 175 -12.32 -29.32 -2.72
N ARG A 176 -12.97 -29.60 -3.85
CA ARG A 176 -12.40 -30.43 -4.92
C ARG A 176 -11.14 -29.81 -5.54
N ILE A 177 -11.15 -28.50 -5.80
CA ILE A 177 -10.00 -27.76 -6.32
C ILE A 177 -8.84 -27.84 -5.32
N ARG A 178 -9.10 -27.62 -4.03
CA ARG A 178 -8.08 -27.70 -2.98
C ARG A 178 -7.44 -29.07 -2.87
N THR A 179 -8.22 -30.14 -3.01
CA THR A 179 -7.73 -31.53 -2.99
C THR A 179 -6.88 -31.85 -4.22
N LEU A 180 -7.26 -31.38 -5.41
CA LEU A 180 -6.47 -31.53 -6.64
C LEU A 180 -5.14 -30.77 -6.58
N PHE A 181 -5.12 -29.56 -6.03
CA PHE A 181 -3.86 -28.82 -5.83
C PHE A 181 -2.91 -29.53 -4.85
N CYS A 182 -3.41 -30.10 -3.77
CA CYS A 182 -2.57 -30.89 -2.85
C CYS A 182 -1.98 -32.13 -3.52
N LEU A 183 -2.71 -32.82 -4.38
CA LEU A 183 -2.22 -34.00 -5.09
C LEU A 183 -1.18 -33.67 -6.16
N LEU A 184 -1.27 -32.50 -6.81
CA LEU A 184 -0.29 -32.06 -7.82
C LEU A 184 1.04 -31.59 -7.19
N TYR A 185 1.01 -31.09 -5.94
CA TYR A 185 2.21 -30.57 -5.27
C TYR A 185 2.96 -31.61 -4.43
N THR A 186 2.39 -32.81 -4.22
CA THR A 186 3.02 -33.88 -3.44
C THR A 186 3.66 -34.98 -4.31
N SER A 187 3.79 -34.74 -5.62
CA SER A 187 4.51 -35.68 -6.48
C SER A 187 6.02 -35.59 -6.22
N PRO A 188 6.71 -36.68 -5.79
CA PRO A 188 8.15 -36.62 -5.58
C PRO A 188 8.86 -36.41 -6.90
N SER A 189 9.80 -35.47 -6.93
CA SER A 189 10.69 -35.20 -8.06
C SER A 189 11.46 -36.47 -8.39
N PRO A 190 11.50 -36.94 -9.65
CA PRO A 190 12.33 -38.05 -10.04
C PRO A 190 13.80 -37.68 -9.91
N ARG A 191 14.58 -38.59 -9.28
CA ARG A 191 16.06 -38.50 -9.20
C ARG A 191 16.69 -38.84 -10.53
#